data_a8f89adce587e3f77d533d313e42fd37
#
_entry.id   a8f89adce587e3f77d533d313e42fd37
#
_cell.length_a   1.000
_cell.length_b   1.000
_cell.length_c   1.000
_cell.angle_alpha   90.00
_cell.angle_beta   90.00
_cell.angle_gamma   90.00
#
_symmetry.space_group_name_H-M   'P 1'
#
loop_
_entity.id
_entity.type
_entity.pdbx_description
1 polymer ?
#
loop_
_entity_poly.entity_id
_entity_poly.type
_entity_poly.pdbx_seq_one_letter_code
_entity_poly.pdbx_strand_id
1 'polypeptide(L)'
;QLPAIYLGNEYNLLTIVVSPLKALIVDQVESLQELGYTRVAYASSDLSPEQKMEVYRQVREGEIDLFYLSPELLLSYDIKHFVGERRIGLVVVDEAHTVTTWGKEFRVDYWFLGRYLNTLKQTLGYNFPLFALTATAVWNPKGGNDMIFETIRSLQMEPCVLYVGTVKRRNIGFDIRQMEMEDGETYDKAKQRVVAVSYTHLRAHETSQDL
;
A
#
# COMPACT_ATOMS: atom_id res chain seq x y z
N GLN A 1 -9.14 -3.09 6.51
CA GLN A 1 -9.31 -4.41 7.15
C GLN A 1 -10.76 -4.64 7.60
N LEU A 2 -11.39 -3.77 8.42
CA LEU A 2 -12.76 -3.98 8.93
C LEU A 2 -13.82 -4.28 7.85
N PRO A 3 -13.89 -3.54 6.72
CA PRO A 3 -14.83 -3.87 5.66
C PRO A 3 -14.61 -5.27 5.06
N ALA A 4 -13.36 -5.71 4.96
CA ALA A 4 -13.02 -7.03 4.44
C ALA A 4 -13.51 -8.15 5.37
N ILE A 5 -13.28 -7.99 6.67
CA ILE A 5 -13.74 -8.93 7.71
C ILE A 5 -15.27 -9.02 7.68
N TYR A 6 -15.95 -7.88 7.59
CA TYR A 6 -17.41 -7.84 7.50
C TYR A 6 -17.95 -8.55 6.24
N LEU A 7 -17.35 -8.26 5.07
CA LEU A 7 -17.74 -8.89 3.81
C LEU A 7 -17.50 -10.41 3.80
N GLY A 8 -16.41 -10.86 4.42
CA GLY A 8 -16.11 -12.28 4.58
C GLY A 8 -17.10 -12.98 5.49
N ASN A 9 -17.32 -12.43 6.68
CA ASN A 9 -18.17 -13.07 7.69
C ASN A 9 -19.65 -13.10 7.28
N GLU A 10 -20.19 -11.99 6.76
CA GLU A 10 -21.63 -11.89 6.47
C GLU A 10 -22.02 -12.43 5.08
N TYR A 11 -21.11 -12.34 4.10
CA TYR A 11 -21.45 -12.63 2.71
C TYR A 11 -20.55 -13.66 2.05
N ASN A 12 -19.56 -14.19 2.76
CA ASN A 12 -18.53 -15.09 2.23
C ASN A 12 -17.81 -14.53 0.98
N LEU A 13 -17.61 -13.21 0.95
CA LEU A 13 -16.95 -12.51 -0.14
C LEU A 13 -15.45 -12.37 0.16
N LEU A 14 -14.63 -12.51 -0.88
CA LEU A 14 -13.20 -12.33 -0.80
C LEU A 14 -12.83 -10.85 -0.97
N THR A 15 -11.96 -10.36 -0.12
CA THR A 15 -11.25 -9.09 -0.33
C THR A 15 -9.83 -9.36 -0.80
N ILE A 16 -9.44 -8.76 -1.91
CA ILE A 16 -8.07 -8.80 -2.44
C ILE A 16 -7.39 -7.47 -2.12
N VAL A 17 -6.22 -7.52 -1.49
CA VAL A 17 -5.38 -6.34 -1.24
C VAL A 17 -4.11 -6.44 -2.08
N VAL A 18 -3.96 -5.47 -2.97
CA VAL A 18 -2.77 -5.34 -3.82
C VAL A 18 -1.84 -4.33 -3.18
N SER A 19 -0.67 -4.76 -2.74
CA SER A 19 0.33 -3.90 -2.09
C SER A 19 1.73 -4.09 -2.71
N PRO A 20 2.50 -3.01 -2.89
CA PRO A 20 3.80 -3.08 -3.57
C PRO A 20 4.93 -3.61 -2.69
N LEU A 21 4.77 -3.52 -1.39
CA LEU A 21 5.84 -3.77 -0.43
C LEU A 21 5.56 -5.05 0.35
N LYS A 22 6.32 -6.08 0.02
CA LYS A 22 6.23 -7.39 0.63
C LYS A 22 6.37 -7.37 2.16
N ALA A 23 7.31 -6.58 2.71
CA ALA A 23 7.46 -6.46 4.15
C ALA A 23 6.18 -5.94 4.82
N LEU A 24 5.50 -4.97 4.19
CA LEU A 24 4.21 -4.46 4.69
C LEU A 24 3.10 -5.51 4.58
N ILE A 25 3.10 -6.32 3.52
CA ILE A 25 2.13 -7.42 3.38
C ILE A 25 2.28 -8.40 4.54
N VAL A 26 3.50 -8.85 4.82
CA VAL A 26 3.78 -9.80 5.91
C VAL A 26 3.37 -9.20 7.26
N ASP A 27 3.80 -7.99 7.57
CA ASP A 27 3.48 -7.27 8.80
C ASP A 27 1.96 -7.11 9.01
N GLN A 28 1.22 -6.76 7.95
CA GLN A 28 -0.24 -6.63 8.00
C GLN A 28 -0.93 -7.97 8.30
N VAL A 29 -0.45 -9.06 7.71
CA VAL A 29 -1.02 -10.39 7.92
C VAL A 29 -0.70 -10.91 9.32
N GLU A 30 0.56 -10.81 9.75
CA GLU A 30 0.99 -11.22 11.09
C GLU A 30 0.25 -10.44 12.18
N SER A 31 0.13 -9.12 12.03
CA SER A 31 -0.62 -8.28 12.99
C SER A 31 -2.09 -8.69 13.11
N LEU A 32 -2.75 -9.08 12.03
CA LEU A 32 -4.12 -9.57 12.08
C LEU A 32 -4.22 -10.95 12.77
N GLN A 33 -3.27 -11.83 12.49
CA GLN A 33 -3.21 -13.16 13.12
C GLN A 33 -2.95 -13.06 14.62
N GLU A 34 -2.07 -12.16 15.05
CA GLU A 34 -1.82 -11.86 16.47
C GLU A 34 -3.09 -11.34 17.17
N LEU A 35 -3.94 -10.60 16.48
CA LEU A 35 -5.25 -10.16 16.98
C LEU A 35 -6.31 -11.26 16.94
N GLY A 36 -5.95 -12.48 16.53
CA GLY A 36 -6.84 -13.65 16.49
C GLY A 36 -7.65 -13.77 15.18
N TYR A 37 -7.40 -12.94 14.18
CA TYR A 37 -8.05 -13.07 12.88
C TYR A 37 -7.23 -13.96 11.95
N THR A 38 -7.61 -15.22 11.84
CA THR A 38 -6.86 -16.25 11.10
C THR A 38 -7.29 -16.39 9.63
N ARG A 39 -8.40 -15.76 9.20
CA ARG A 39 -8.93 -15.83 7.83
C ARG A 39 -8.24 -14.83 6.89
N VAL A 40 -6.93 -14.66 7.09
CA VAL A 40 -6.06 -13.78 6.32
C VAL A 40 -4.83 -14.53 5.85
N ALA A 41 -4.45 -14.33 4.60
CA ALA A 41 -3.23 -14.90 4.04
C ALA A 41 -2.61 -13.98 2.99
N TYR A 42 -1.39 -14.30 2.61
CA TYR A 42 -0.70 -13.63 1.51
C TYR A 42 -0.04 -14.64 0.58
N ALA A 43 0.22 -14.20 -0.65
CA ALA A 43 1.10 -14.90 -1.57
C ALA A 43 2.25 -13.99 -2.00
N SER A 44 3.46 -14.52 -1.93
CA SER A 44 4.68 -13.81 -2.32
C SER A 44 5.69 -14.73 -3.00
N SER A 45 6.75 -14.14 -3.57
CA SER A 45 7.83 -14.91 -4.21
C SER A 45 8.58 -15.85 -3.25
N ASP A 46 8.52 -15.60 -1.94
CA ASP A 46 9.29 -16.36 -0.92
C ASP A 46 8.60 -17.64 -0.49
N LEU A 47 7.30 -17.76 -0.75
CA LEU A 47 6.59 -18.98 -0.48
C LEU A 47 7.02 -20.06 -1.47
N SER A 48 7.21 -21.29 -0.98
CA SER A 48 7.43 -22.44 -1.86
C SER A 48 6.21 -22.69 -2.77
N PRO A 49 6.38 -23.41 -3.86
CA PRO A 49 5.23 -23.78 -4.72
C PRO A 49 4.11 -24.48 -3.94
N GLU A 50 4.46 -25.35 -3.01
CA GLU A 50 3.50 -26.10 -2.18
C GLU A 50 2.75 -25.16 -1.25
N GLN A 51 3.44 -24.23 -0.59
CA GLN A 51 2.84 -23.21 0.27
C GLN A 51 1.88 -22.30 -0.51
N LYS A 52 2.27 -21.86 -1.72
CA LYS A 52 1.38 -21.10 -2.60
C LYS A 52 0.12 -21.86 -2.95
N MET A 53 0.28 -23.12 -3.34
CA MET A 53 -0.85 -23.98 -3.69
C MET A 53 -1.81 -24.15 -2.51
N GLU A 54 -1.30 -24.32 -1.31
CA GLU A 54 -2.13 -24.41 -0.11
C GLU A 54 -2.88 -23.10 0.19
N VAL A 55 -2.22 -21.95 0.10
CA VAL A 55 -2.88 -20.64 0.24
C VAL A 55 -3.99 -20.47 -0.80
N TYR A 56 -3.73 -20.83 -2.07
CA TYR A 56 -4.74 -20.71 -3.12
C TYR A 56 -5.91 -21.67 -2.89
N ARG A 57 -5.66 -22.88 -2.36
CA ARG A 57 -6.71 -23.80 -1.96
C ARG A 57 -7.60 -23.15 -0.89
N GLN A 58 -7.00 -22.65 0.18
CA GLN A 58 -7.71 -21.99 1.29
C GLN A 58 -8.54 -20.79 0.82
N VAL A 59 -8.00 -19.97 -0.09
CA VAL A 59 -8.73 -18.86 -0.71
C VAL A 59 -9.95 -19.38 -1.47
N ARG A 60 -9.80 -20.39 -2.33
CA ARG A 60 -10.89 -20.96 -3.11
C ARG A 60 -11.97 -21.64 -2.28
N GLU A 61 -11.57 -22.33 -1.22
CA GLU A 61 -12.49 -23.03 -0.30
C GLU A 61 -13.17 -22.11 0.72
N GLY A 62 -12.82 -20.82 0.71
CA GLY A 62 -13.46 -19.84 1.58
C GLY A 62 -12.92 -19.83 3.02
N GLU A 63 -11.75 -20.41 3.26
CA GLU A 63 -11.06 -20.33 4.55
C GLU A 63 -10.40 -18.97 4.77
N ILE A 64 -10.07 -18.25 3.69
CA ILE A 64 -9.45 -16.93 3.70
C ILE A 64 -10.41 -15.88 3.13
N ASP A 65 -10.64 -14.80 3.85
CA ASP A 65 -11.49 -13.67 3.42
C ASP A 65 -10.70 -12.46 2.98
N LEU A 66 -9.46 -12.36 3.45
CA LEU A 66 -8.56 -11.25 3.17
C LEU A 66 -7.26 -11.78 2.60
N PHE A 67 -7.04 -11.54 1.30
CA PHE A 67 -5.92 -12.10 0.56
C PHE A 67 -5.01 -10.98 0.05
N TYR A 68 -3.77 -10.97 0.52
CA TYR A 68 -2.75 -10.01 0.12
C TYR A 68 -1.83 -10.57 -0.96
N LEU A 69 -1.55 -9.76 -1.98
CA LEU A 69 -0.60 -10.12 -3.03
C LEU A 69 0.03 -8.87 -3.67
N SER A 70 1.15 -9.09 -4.35
CA SER A 70 1.77 -8.02 -5.13
C SER A 70 1.08 -7.85 -6.50
N PRO A 71 1.18 -6.67 -7.12
CA PRO A 71 0.62 -6.45 -8.45
C PRO A 71 1.24 -7.38 -9.50
N GLU A 72 2.53 -7.66 -9.41
CA GLU A 72 3.23 -8.56 -10.32
C GLU A 72 2.61 -9.97 -10.25
N LEU A 73 2.32 -10.45 -9.05
CA LEU A 73 1.70 -11.76 -8.88
C LEU A 73 0.27 -11.77 -9.39
N LEU A 74 -0.51 -10.73 -9.11
CA LEU A 74 -1.89 -10.61 -9.60
C LEU A 74 -1.97 -10.63 -11.12
N LEU A 75 -1.03 -9.95 -11.79
CA LEU A 75 -1.00 -9.84 -13.26
C LEU A 75 -0.38 -11.06 -13.95
N SER A 76 0.34 -11.92 -13.21
CA SER A 76 1.03 -13.08 -13.78
C SER A 76 0.13 -14.25 -14.10
N TYR A 77 -1.08 -14.31 -13.51
CA TYR A 77 -1.99 -15.44 -13.65
C TYR A 77 -3.43 -14.97 -13.89
N ASP A 78 -4.27 -15.85 -14.45
CA ASP A 78 -5.71 -15.64 -14.44
C ASP A 78 -6.22 -15.58 -13.00
N ILE A 79 -7.13 -14.65 -12.72
CA ILE A 79 -7.68 -14.46 -11.37
C ILE A 79 -8.31 -15.75 -10.82
N LYS A 80 -8.90 -16.57 -11.66
CA LYS A 80 -9.48 -17.85 -11.27
C LYS A 80 -8.46 -18.83 -10.69
N HIS A 81 -7.19 -18.65 -11.05
CA HIS A 81 -6.11 -19.42 -10.43
C HIS A 81 -6.06 -19.23 -8.92
N PHE A 82 -6.34 -18.01 -8.45
CA PHE A 82 -6.33 -17.67 -7.03
C PHE A 82 -7.69 -17.91 -6.36
N VAL A 83 -8.78 -17.44 -6.99
CA VAL A 83 -10.09 -17.34 -6.33
C VAL A 83 -11.05 -18.46 -6.73
N GLY A 84 -10.78 -19.22 -7.79
CA GLY A 84 -11.71 -20.21 -8.34
C GLY A 84 -13.06 -19.59 -8.72
N GLU A 85 -14.14 -20.13 -8.19
CA GLU A 85 -15.51 -19.63 -8.38
C GLU A 85 -15.96 -18.67 -7.27
N ARG A 86 -15.08 -18.36 -6.30
CA ARG A 86 -15.42 -17.46 -5.21
C ARG A 86 -15.57 -16.02 -5.69
N ARG A 87 -16.58 -15.31 -5.17
CA ARG A 87 -16.84 -13.93 -5.57
C ARG A 87 -15.94 -12.95 -4.83
N ILE A 88 -15.39 -12.01 -5.59
CA ILE A 88 -14.65 -10.87 -5.06
C ILE A 88 -15.66 -9.83 -4.59
N GLY A 89 -15.58 -9.45 -3.32
CA GLY A 89 -16.43 -8.42 -2.72
C GLY A 89 -15.79 -7.04 -2.70
N LEU A 90 -14.44 -6.98 -2.68
CA LEU A 90 -13.68 -5.74 -2.63
C LEU A 90 -12.27 -5.96 -3.17
N VAL A 91 -11.76 -4.99 -3.91
CA VAL A 91 -10.32 -4.90 -4.23
C VAL A 91 -9.77 -3.62 -3.61
N VAL A 92 -8.68 -3.76 -2.88
CA VAL A 92 -7.96 -2.65 -2.27
C VAL A 92 -6.62 -2.49 -2.96
N VAL A 93 -6.29 -1.28 -3.38
CA VAL A 93 -4.96 -0.92 -3.90
C VAL A 93 -4.28 -0.06 -2.86
N ASP A 94 -3.32 -0.65 -2.18
CA ASP A 94 -2.48 0.02 -1.21
C ASP A 94 -1.32 0.74 -1.88
N GLU A 95 -0.82 1.82 -1.26
CA GLU A 95 0.19 2.71 -1.83
C GLU A 95 -0.12 3.12 -3.28
N ALA A 96 -1.40 3.47 -3.50
CA ALA A 96 -1.96 3.69 -4.82
C ALA A 96 -1.25 4.79 -5.64
N HIS A 97 -0.47 5.68 -5.00
CA HIS A 97 0.37 6.66 -5.69
C HIS A 97 1.41 6.01 -6.63
N THR A 98 1.75 4.74 -6.41
CA THR A 98 2.70 3.99 -7.25
C THR A 98 2.19 3.72 -8.67
N VAL A 99 0.88 3.85 -8.93
CA VAL A 99 0.30 3.75 -10.29
C VAL A 99 0.56 4.99 -11.15
N THR A 100 1.03 6.09 -10.55
CA THR A 100 1.32 7.35 -11.24
C THR A 100 2.67 7.31 -11.97
N THR A 101 3.04 8.43 -12.61
CA THR A 101 4.29 8.57 -13.34
C THR A 101 5.53 8.20 -12.53
N TRP A 102 5.53 8.46 -11.22
CA TRP A 102 6.61 8.05 -10.32
C TRP A 102 6.71 6.54 -10.14
N GLY A 103 5.58 5.84 -10.19
CA GLY A 103 5.54 4.36 -10.14
C GLY A 103 6.05 3.71 -11.42
N LYS A 104 5.96 4.38 -12.57
CA LYS A 104 6.39 3.85 -13.88
C LYS A 104 7.87 3.48 -13.95
N GLU A 105 8.73 4.20 -13.24
CA GLU A 105 10.16 3.92 -13.21
C GLU A 105 10.52 2.72 -12.31
N PHE A 106 9.69 2.43 -11.31
CA PHE A 106 9.98 1.39 -10.32
C PHE A 106 9.09 0.14 -10.44
N ARG A 107 7.82 0.28 -10.91
CA ARG A 107 6.87 -0.84 -10.93
C ARG A 107 5.89 -0.73 -12.10
N VAL A 108 6.32 -1.17 -13.25
CA VAL A 108 5.55 -1.18 -14.49
C VAL A 108 4.20 -1.88 -14.34
N ASP A 109 4.14 -2.93 -13.52
CA ASP A 109 2.93 -3.71 -13.28
C ASP A 109 1.78 -2.89 -12.66
N TYR A 110 2.10 -1.92 -11.80
CA TYR A 110 1.07 -1.01 -11.25
C TYR A 110 0.37 -0.18 -12.32
N TRP A 111 1.06 0.17 -13.38
CA TRP A 111 0.47 0.95 -14.47
C TRP A 111 -0.63 0.18 -15.21
N PHE A 112 -0.49 -1.13 -15.33
CA PHE A 112 -1.49 -1.99 -15.99
C PHE A 112 -2.63 -2.40 -15.07
N LEU A 113 -2.51 -2.18 -13.78
CA LEU A 113 -3.45 -2.68 -12.77
C LEU A 113 -4.89 -2.19 -13.00
N GLY A 114 -5.09 -0.90 -13.26
CA GLY A 114 -6.42 -0.35 -13.52
C GLY A 114 -7.10 -0.98 -14.74
N ARG A 115 -6.36 -1.12 -15.83
CA ARG A 115 -6.84 -1.79 -17.03
C ARG A 115 -7.19 -3.26 -16.78
N TYR A 116 -6.32 -3.95 -16.06
CA TYR A 116 -6.55 -5.35 -15.68
C TYR A 116 -7.82 -5.50 -14.85
N LEU A 117 -7.99 -4.69 -13.79
CA LEU A 117 -9.16 -4.76 -12.91
C LEU A 117 -10.46 -4.45 -13.66
N ASN A 118 -10.43 -3.52 -14.61
CA ASN A 118 -11.59 -3.23 -15.43
C ASN A 118 -11.93 -4.39 -16.39
N THR A 119 -10.93 -4.97 -17.05
CA THR A 119 -11.11 -6.17 -17.88
C THR A 119 -11.61 -7.34 -17.03
N LEU A 120 -11.12 -7.47 -15.81
CA LEU A 120 -11.54 -8.51 -14.88
C LEU A 120 -13.04 -8.44 -14.54
N LYS A 121 -13.58 -7.23 -14.27
CA LYS A 121 -15.02 -7.03 -14.06
C LYS A 121 -15.85 -7.50 -15.26
N GLN A 122 -15.38 -7.20 -16.47
CA GLN A 122 -16.05 -7.66 -17.70
C GLN A 122 -16.01 -9.17 -17.84
N THR A 123 -14.86 -9.80 -17.59
CA THR A 123 -14.67 -11.25 -17.70
C THR A 123 -15.50 -12.01 -16.67
N LEU A 124 -15.58 -11.51 -15.44
CA LEU A 124 -16.35 -12.11 -14.36
C LEU A 124 -17.86 -11.88 -14.50
N GLY A 125 -18.28 -10.89 -15.29
CA GLY A 125 -19.69 -10.54 -15.49
C GLY A 125 -20.36 -9.87 -14.28
N TYR A 126 -19.58 -9.40 -13.31
CA TYR A 126 -20.07 -8.62 -12.17
C TYR A 126 -19.07 -7.55 -11.74
N ASN A 127 -19.59 -6.49 -11.07
CA ASN A 127 -18.78 -5.43 -10.52
C ASN A 127 -18.40 -5.70 -9.06
N PHE A 128 -17.23 -5.25 -8.67
CA PHE A 128 -16.77 -5.16 -7.29
C PHE A 128 -16.23 -3.75 -7.02
N PRO A 129 -16.38 -3.22 -5.79
CA PRO A 129 -15.79 -1.96 -5.39
C PRO A 129 -14.26 -1.99 -5.49
N LEU A 130 -13.69 -0.85 -5.87
CA LEU A 130 -12.25 -0.62 -5.83
C LEU A 130 -11.97 0.49 -4.81
N PHE A 131 -11.06 0.23 -3.88
CA PHE A 131 -10.66 1.17 -2.85
C PHE A 131 -9.16 1.42 -2.93
N ALA A 132 -8.75 2.65 -3.20
CA ALA A 132 -7.37 3.05 -3.33
C ALA A 132 -6.93 3.86 -2.10
N LEU A 133 -5.80 3.51 -1.53
CA LEU A 133 -5.22 4.13 -0.34
C LEU A 133 -3.82 4.65 -0.64
N THR A 134 -3.50 5.83 -0.15
CA THR A 134 -2.14 6.35 -0.14
C THR A 134 -1.97 7.43 0.93
N ALA A 135 -0.81 7.44 1.58
CA ALA A 135 -0.44 8.47 2.54
C ALA A 135 0.35 9.63 1.90
N THR A 136 0.85 9.45 0.68
CA THR A 136 1.86 10.34 0.08
C THR A 136 1.39 11.06 -1.19
N ALA A 137 0.11 10.94 -1.57
CA ALA A 137 -0.40 11.64 -2.74
C ALA A 137 -0.41 13.17 -2.54
N VAL A 138 0.17 13.88 -3.48
CA VAL A 138 0.13 15.33 -3.51
C VAL A 138 -1.13 15.78 -4.24
N TRP A 139 -1.93 16.60 -3.56
CA TRP A 139 -3.08 17.27 -4.15
C TRP A 139 -2.68 18.70 -4.58
N ASN A 140 -2.78 18.98 -5.86
CA ASN A 140 -2.50 20.31 -6.42
C ASN A 140 -3.70 20.86 -7.21
N PRO A 141 -4.66 21.54 -6.54
CA PRO A 141 -5.88 22.02 -7.17
C PRO A 141 -5.64 23.14 -8.22
N LYS A 142 -4.43 23.69 -8.31
CA LYS A 142 -4.09 24.80 -9.21
C LYS A 142 -3.48 24.35 -10.55
N GLY A 143 -3.43 23.04 -10.82
CA GLY A 143 -2.96 22.51 -12.09
C GLY A 143 -1.49 22.08 -12.08
N GLY A 144 -1.10 21.27 -13.05
CA GLY A 144 0.19 20.63 -13.19
C GLY A 144 0.13 19.13 -12.91
N ASN A 145 0.91 18.62 -12.05
CA ASN A 145 0.93 17.19 -11.74
C ASN A 145 0.13 16.92 -10.45
N ASP A 146 -1.15 16.60 -10.59
CA ASP A 146 -1.99 16.17 -9.48
C ASP A 146 -1.98 14.64 -9.40
N MET A 147 -1.23 14.10 -8.42
CA MET A 147 -1.09 12.65 -8.22
C MET A 147 -2.43 11.97 -7.91
N ILE A 148 -3.39 12.66 -7.29
CA ILE A 148 -4.69 12.09 -6.97
C ILE A 148 -5.48 11.84 -8.25
N PHE A 149 -5.60 12.84 -9.13
CA PHE A 149 -6.29 12.67 -10.40
C PHE A 149 -5.58 11.69 -11.34
N GLU A 150 -4.24 11.68 -11.33
CA GLU A 150 -3.47 10.71 -12.11
C GLU A 150 -3.73 9.27 -11.59
N THR A 151 -3.79 9.08 -10.27
CA THR A 151 -4.12 7.79 -9.64
C THR A 151 -5.54 7.33 -10.03
N ILE A 152 -6.53 8.21 -9.92
CA ILE A 152 -7.93 7.92 -10.28
C ILE A 152 -8.04 7.47 -11.74
N ARG A 153 -7.39 8.19 -12.66
CA ARG A 153 -7.37 7.85 -14.09
C ARG A 153 -6.64 6.54 -14.37
N SER A 154 -5.47 6.35 -13.79
CA SER A 154 -4.66 5.14 -13.98
C SER A 154 -5.38 3.89 -13.48
N LEU A 155 -6.11 3.98 -12.36
CA LEU A 155 -6.93 2.91 -11.83
C LEU A 155 -8.32 2.81 -12.45
N GLN A 156 -8.70 3.73 -13.35
CA GLN A 156 -10.02 3.79 -14.00
C GLN A 156 -11.18 3.80 -12.99
N MET A 157 -11.06 4.65 -11.96
CA MET A 157 -12.01 4.71 -10.85
C MET A 157 -13.10 5.77 -11.04
N GLU A 158 -13.23 6.39 -12.19
CA GLU A 158 -14.25 7.41 -12.44
C GLU A 158 -15.62 6.77 -12.73
N PRO A 159 -16.72 7.22 -12.06
CA PRO A 159 -16.76 8.18 -10.95
C PRO A 159 -16.33 7.56 -9.62
N CYS A 160 -15.71 8.35 -8.74
CA CYS A 160 -15.29 7.88 -7.41
C CYS A 160 -15.61 8.92 -6.32
N VAL A 161 -15.63 8.46 -5.08
CA VAL A 161 -15.70 9.33 -3.89
C VAL A 161 -14.28 9.51 -3.36
N LEU A 162 -13.89 10.77 -3.17
CA LEU A 162 -12.55 11.12 -2.70
C LEU A 162 -12.59 11.58 -1.24
N TYR A 163 -11.77 10.95 -0.41
CA TYR A 163 -11.55 11.36 0.97
C TYR A 163 -10.11 11.85 1.11
N VAL A 164 -9.94 13.14 1.36
CA VAL A 164 -8.62 13.76 1.57
C VAL A 164 -8.51 14.19 3.02
N GLY A 165 -7.61 13.57 3.76
CA GLY A 165 -7.30 13.91 5.15
C GLY A 165 -6.27 15.05 5.27
N THR A 166 -6.15 15.61 6.48
CA THR A 166 -5.11 16.58 6.79
C THR A 166 -3.81 15.85 7.09
N VAL A 167 -2.79 16.04 6.26
CA VAL A 167 -1.48 15.37 6.38
C VAL A 167 -0.59 16.03 7.44
N LYS A 168 -0.91 17.26 7.86
CA LYS A 168 -0.09 18.02 8.82
C LYS A 168 -0.13 17.36 10.20
N ARG A 169 0.97 16.77 10.59
CA ARG A 169 1.18 16.25 11.95
C ARG A 169 1.56 17.42 12.88
N ARG A 170 0.66 17.80 13.76
CA ARG A 170 0.87 18.95 14.67
C ARG A 170 1.94 18.70 15.73
N ASN A 171 2.28 17.43 15.98
CA ASN A 171 3.31 16.98 16.92
C ASN A 171 4.70 16.89 16.29
N ILE A 172 4.85 17.19 15.00
CA ILE A 172 6.15 17.22 14.32
C ILE A 172 6.47 18.67 13.93
N GLY A 173 7.55 19.19 14.48
CA GLY A 173 8.15 20.45 14.07
C GLY A 173 9.33 20.19 13.14
N PHE A 174 9.50 21.05 12.13
CA PHE A 174 10.67 21.03 11.26
C PHE A 174 11.61 22.16 11.66
N ASP A 175 12.86 21.83 12.03
CA ASP A 175 13.94 22.79 12.21
C ASP A 175 14.83 22.72 10.97
N ILE A 176 14.72 23.75 10.12
CA ILE A 176 15.47 23.83 8.87
C ILE A 176 16.66 24.75 9.11
N ARG A 177 17.87 24.19 9.05
CA ARG A 177 19.12 24.93 9.22
C ARG A 177 19.90 24.96 7.91
N GLN A 178 20.36 26.12 7.53
CA GLN A 178 21.29 26.27 6.42
C GLN A 178 22.65 25.74 6.86
N MET A 179 23.23 24.87 6.05
CA MET A 179 24.56 24.33 6.31
C MET A 179 25.59 25.20 5.56
N GLU A 180 26.48 25.84 6.33
CA GLU A 180 27.64 26.53 5.78
C GLU A 180 28.83 25.57 5.80
N MET A 181 29.51 25.45 4.67
CA MET A 181 30.74 24.66 4.54
C MET A 181 31.94 25.50 5.00
N GLU A 182 32.81 24.91 5.81
CA GLU A 182 34.09 25.52 6.17
C GLU A 182 35.11 25.34 5.03
N ASP A 183 36.07 26.27 4.93
CA ASP A 183 37.10 26.24 3.88
C ASP A 183 37.85 24.91 3.90
N GLY A 184 37.79 24.16 2.78
CA GLY A 184 38.41 22.85 2.63
C GLY A 184 37.60 21.68 3.21
N GLU A 185 36.41 21.91 3.74
CA GLU A 185 35.50 20.86 4.23
C GLU A 185 34.78 20.18 3.04
N THR A 186 34.63 18.85 3.11
CA THR A 186 33.79 18.11 2.15
C THR A 186 32.33 18.12 2.60
N TYR A 187 31.39 18.00 1.64
CA TYR A 187 29.94 17.95 1.92
C TYR A 187 29.58 16.88 2.97
N ASP A 188 30.20 15.70 2.89
CA ASP A 188 29.92 14.61 3.85
C ASP A 188 30.39 14.93 5.26
N LYS A 189 31.52 15.61 5.43
CA LYS A 189 31.99 16.07 6.74
C LYS A 189 31.09 17.15 7.30
N ALA A 190 30.70 18.13 6.51
CA ALA A 190 29.75 19.17 6.92
C ALA A 190 28.41 18.56 7.35
N LYS A 191 27.88 17.59 6.59
CA LYS A 191 26.66 16.86 6.92
C LYS A 191 26.78 16.10 8.25
N GLN A 192 27.86 15.39 8.49
CA GLN A 192 28.12 14.66 9.73
C GLN A 192 28.18 15.64 10.95
N ARG A 193 28.84 16.77 10.79
CA ARG A 193 28.93 17.83 11.83
C ARG A 193 27.54 18.36 12.22
N VAL A 194 26.70 18.68 11.23
CA VAL A 194 25.34 19.21 11.49
C VAL A 194 24.45 18.14 12.12
N VAL A 195 24.53 16.87 11.66
CA VAL A 195 23.77 15.77 12.25
C VAL A 195 24.19 15.49 13.68
N ALA A 196 25.48 15.49 14.00
CA ALA A 196 25.98 15.27 15.35
C ALA A 196 25.50 16.35 16.33
N VAL A 197 25.51 17.63 15.93
CA VAL A 197 25.00 18.73 16.75
C VAL A 197 23.49 18.61 16.97
N SER A 198 22.73 18.24 15.94
CA SER A 198 21.27 18.05 16.06
C SER A 198 20.91 16.90 16.98
N TYR A 199 21.69 15.80 16.97
CA TYR A 199 21.45 14.62 17.82
C TYR A 199 21.73 14.93 19.32
N THR A 200 22.74 15.72 19.62
CA THR A 200 23.03 16.13 20.99
C THR A 200 21.96 17.07 21.57
N HIS A 201 21.37 17.95 20.75
CA HIS A 201 20.26 18.79 21.15
C HIS A 201 18.96 18.04 21.42
N LEU A 202 18.64 17.03 20.62
CA LEU A 202 17.45 16.17 20.82
C LEU A 202 17.54 15.40 22.15
N ARG A 203 18.69 14.82 22.49
CA ARG A 203 18.90 14.15 23.77
C ARG A 203 18.83 15.07 24.98
N ALA A 204 19.28 16.31 24.86
CA ALA A 204 19.20 17.29 25.96
C ALA A 204 17.75 17.70 26.26
N HIS A 205 16.84 17.65 25.28
CA HIS A 205 15.41 17.93 25.49
C HIS A 205 14.65 16.74 26.11
N GLU A 206 15.03 15.50 25.81
CA GLU A 206 14.42 14.31 26.43
C GLU A 206 14.74 14.19 27.92
N THR A 207 15.96 14.56 28.31
CA THR A 207 16.38 14.53 29.76
C THR A 207 15.83 15.66 30.61
N SER A 208 15.26 16.71 30.02
CA SER A 208 14.68 17.85 30.79
C SER A 208 13.16 17.71 30.99
N GLN A 209 12.49 16.70 30.42
CA GLN A 209 11.07 16.42 30.64
C GLN A 209 10.82 15.31 31.67
N ASP A 210 11.87 14.61 32.11
CA ASP A 210 11.78 13.50 33.10
C ASP A 210 12.23 13.93 34.50
N LEU A 211 12.29 15.20 34.80
CA LEU A 211 12.49 15.80 36.12
C LEU A 211 11.36 16.78 36.43
#